data_88e95f934acfb7d756d3020159bfe461
#
_entry.id   88e95f934acfb7d756d3020159bfe461
#
_cell.length_a   1.000
_cell.length_b   1.000
_cell.length_c   1.000
_cell.angle_alpha   90.00
_cell.angle_beta   90.00
_cell.angle_gamma   90.00
#
_symmetry.space_group_name_H-M   'P 1'
#
loop_
_entity.id
_entity.type
_entity.pdbx_description
1 polymer ?
#
loop_
_entity_poly.entity_id
_entity_poly.type
_entity_poly.pdbx_seq_one_letter_code
_entity_poly.pdbx_strand_id
1 'polypeptide(L)'
;MVETSTNSAVLDTSIVVKSVLEPPRILPPKVYKREVETRRKIRVILEILEARGYTVYFPRAGIVETASVLKRSGLDRQGIEELIESIEETFIVVDEDVIYGKALEIAMDRAPSGFDTYFIALAMITNSVLITDDKPMADHAKSLGVEVILVREANLEYIREKLLRKQK
;
A
#
# COMPACT_ATOMS: atom_id res chain seq x y z
N MET A 1 -8.49 26.89 15.94
CA MET A 1 -7.90 25.55 15.74
C MET A 1 -8.44 24.98 14.44
N VAL A 2 -7.60 24.87 13.43
CA VAL A 2 -7.95 24.17 12.21
C VAL A 2 -7.79 22.68 12.52
N GLU A 3 -8.88 21.95 12.74
CA GLU A 3 -8.88 20.50 12.72
C GLU A 3 -8.57 20.07 11.29
N THR A 4 -7.30 19.87 10.99
CA THR A 4 -6.90 19.14 9.80
C THR A 4 -7.17 17.66 10.08
N SER A 5 -8.40 17.22 9.78
CA SER A 5 -8.68 15.82 9.54
C SER A 5 -7.86 15.42 8.31
N THR A 6 -6.62 15.06 8.55
CA THR A 6 -5.71 14.63 7.47
C THR A 6 -6.05 13.20 7.12
N ASN A 7 -6.76 13.03 6.01
CA ASN A 7 -6.92 11.72 5.41
C ASN A 7 -5.51 11.17 5.12
N SER A 8 -5.22 9.98 5.60
CA SER A 8 -3.92 9.33 5.39
C SER A 8 -4.06 7.88 4.99
N ALA A 9 -3.11 7.41 4.21
CA ALA A 9 -3.05 6.04 3.71
C ALA A 9 -1.63 5.50 3.80
N VAL A 10 -1.50 4.20 4.01
CA VAL A 10 -0.28 3.44 3.78
C VAL A 10 -0.52 2.54 2.59
N LEU A 11 0.32 2.65 1.57
CA LEU A 11 0.28 1.76 0.42
C LEU A 11 1.29 0.63 0.62
N ASP A 12 0.86 -0.60 0.39
CA ASP A 12 1.75 -1.75 0.35
C ASP A 12 2.55 -1.79 -0.96
N THR A 13 3.70 -2.45 -0.95
CA THR A 13 4.55 -2.68 -2.13
C THR A 13 3.77 -3.25 -3.30
N SER A 14 2.83 -4.17 -3.06
CA SER A 14 2.00 -4.75 -4.11
C SER A 14 1.19 -3.71 -4.89
N ILE A 15 0.72 -2.66 -4.21
CA ILE A 15 -0.04 -1.57 -4.82
C ILE A 15 0.86 -0.73 -5.72
N VAL A 16 2.04 -0.34 -5.21
CA VAL A 16 3.01 0.46 -5.96
C VAL A 16 3.47 -0.28 -7.20
N VAL A 17 3.87 -1.54 -7.07
CA VAL A 17 4.33 -2.37 -8.19
C VAL A 17 3.23 -2.55 -9.24
N LYS A 18 2.01 -2.90 -8.83
CA LYS A 18 0.88 -3.11 -9.76
C LYS A 18 0.37 -1.81 -10.40
N SER A 19 0.69 -0.65 -9.84
CA SER A 19 0.37 0.63 -10.48
C SER A 19 1.19 0.86 -11.75
N VAL A 20 2.43 0.39 -11.79
CA VAL A 20 3.37 0.63 -12.90
C VAL A 20 3.54 -0.57 -13.83
N LEU A 21 3.48 -1.80 -13.31
CA LEU A 21 3.64 -3.01 -14.13
C LEU A 21 2.30 -3.51 -14.67
N GLU A 22 2.32 -3.95 -15.93
CA GLU A 22 1.19 -4.69 -16.51
C GLU A 22 1.22 -6.15 -16.07
N PRO A 23 0.04 -6.77 -15.87
CA PRO A 23 -0.02 -8.20 -15.60
C PRO A 23 0.63 -9.00 -16.73
N PRO A 24 1.48 -10.00 -16.40
CA PRO A 24 2.09 -10.86 -17.42
C PRO A 24 1.03 -11.63 -18.21
N ARG A 25 1.10 -11.61 -19.55
CA ARG A 25 0.15 -12.30 -20.42
C ARG A 25 0.21 -13.83 -20.32
N ILE A 26 1.29 -14.36 -19.72
CA ILE A 26 1.46 -15.80 -19.49
C ILE A 26 0.57 -16.35 -18.37
N LEU A 27 -0.05 -15.49 -17.57
CA LEU A 27 -0.95 -15.91 -16.49
C LEU A 27 -2.17 -16.66 -17.01
N PRO A 28 -2.69 -17.65 -16.24
CA PRO A 28 -3.95 -18.29 -16.56
C PRO A 28 -5.06 -17.25 -16.77
N PRO A 29 -6.01 -17.44 -17.72
CA PRO A 29 -6.99 -16.42 -18.10
C PRO A 29 -7.77 -15.81 -16.94
N LYS A 30 -8.19 -16.61 -15.96
CA LYS A 30 -8.90 -16.13 -14.77
C LYS A 30 -8.02 -15.24 -13.89
N VAL A 31 -6.75 -15.61 -13.72
CA VAL A 31 -5.77 -14.86 -12.95
C VAL A 31 -5.46 -13.54 -13.68
N TYR A 32 -5.18 -13.60 -14.95
CA TYR A 32 -4.93 -12.41 -15.78
C TYR A 32 -6.07 -11.40 -15.69
N LYS A 33 -7.32 -11.85 -15.87
CA LYS A 33 -8.50 -10.98 -15.74
C LYS A 33 -8.60 -10.32 -14.37
N ARG A 34 -8.35 -11.08 -13.30
CA ARG A 34 -8.33 -10.54 -11.93
C ARG A 34 -7.25 -9.49 -11.76
N GLU A 35 -6.03 -9.74 -12.24
CA GLU A 35 -4.91 -8.79 -12.11
C GLU A 35 -5.16 -7.51 -12.92
N VAL A 36 -5.75 -7.59 -14.10
CA VAL A 36 -6.16 -6.42 -14.89
C VAL A 36 -7.21 -5.60 -14.14
N GLU A 37 -8.21 -6.23 -13.54
CA GLU A 37 -9.24 -5.54 -12.76
C GLU A 37 -8.66 -4.93 -11.47
N THR A 38 -7.76 -5.64 -10.79
CA THR A 38 -7.03 -5.11 -9.61
C THR A 38 -6.25 -3.87 -9.98
N ARG A 39 -5.51 -3.88 -11.09
CA ARG A 39 -4.76 -2.72 -11.57
C ARG A 39 -5.66 -1.54 -11.90
N ARG A 40 -6.83 -1.79 -12.49
CA ARG A 40 -7.84 -0.74 -12.74
C ARG A 40 -8.31 -0.10 -11.44
N LYS A 41 -8.62 -0.91 -10.41
CA LYS A 41 -9.01 -0.41 -9.09
C LYS A 41 -7.90 0.41 -8.43
N ILE A 42 -6.65 -0.03 -8.55
CA ILE A 42 -5.48 0.71 -8.03
C ILE A 42 -5.40 2.10 -8.65
N ARG A 43 -5.60 2.23 -9.96
CA ARG A 43 -5.61 3.55 -10.63
C ARG A 43 -6.69 4.46 -10.04
N VAL A 44 -7.90 3.95 -9.86
CA VAL A 44 -8.99 4.73 -9.24
C VAL A 44 -8.64 5.13 -7.80
N ILE A 45 -8.03 4.23 -7.04
CA ILE A 45 -7.56 4.55 -5.68
C ILE A 45 -6.57 5.71 -5.70
N LEU A 46 -5.52 5.63 -6.54
CA LEU A 46 -4.49 6.68 -6.62
C LEU A 46 -5.08 8.03 -7.05
N GLU A 47 -5.98 8.04 -8.01
CA GLU A 47 -6.71 9.25 -8.43
C GLU A 47 -7.52 9.86 -7.27
N ILE A 48 -8.19 9.04 -6.45
CA ILE A 48 -8.94 9.51 -5.29
C ILE A 48 -7.99 10.07 -4.22
N LEU A 49 -6.90 9.36 -3.92
CA LEU A 49 -5.92 9.81 -2.93
C LEU A 49 -5.35 11.18 -3.30
N GLU A 50 -4.96 11.37 -4.57
CA GLU A 50 -4.46 12.64 -5.08
C GLU A 50 -5.55 13.74 -5.02
N ALA A 51 -6.72 13.49 -5.59
CA ALA A 51 -7.81 14.46 -5.65
C ALA A 51 -8.32 14.90 -4.27
N ARG A 52 -8.20 14.04 -3.26
CA ARG A 52 -8.63 14.30 -1.88
C ARG A 52 -7.51 14.78 -0.97
N GLY A 53 -6.28 14.94 -1.49
CA GLY A 53 -5.14 15.40 -0.74
C GLY A 53 -4.73 14.46 0.40
N TYR A 54 -4.80 13.16 0.17
CA TYR A 54 -4.34 12.18 1.14
C TYR A 54 -2.84 12.31 1.39
N THR A 55 -2.45 12.25 2.65
CA THR A 55 -1.05 12.01 3.01
C THR A 55 -0.77 10.51 2.86
N VAL A 56 0.14 10.16 1.98
CA VAL A 56 0.54 8.76 1.78
C VAL A 56 1.86 8.50 2.49
N TYR A 57 1.85 7.54 3.41
CA TYR A 57 3.04 7.08 4.11
C TYR A 57 3.57 5.79 3.52
N PHE A 58 4.90 5.65 3.50
CA PHE A 58 5.57 4.46 2.99
C PHE A 58 6.81 4.15 3.83
N PRO A 59 7.05 2.91 4.29
CA PRO A 59 8.25 2.59 5.05
C PRO A 59 9.47 2.57 4.11
N ARG A 60 10.61 3.05 4.56
CA ARG A 60 11.86 3.06 3.75
C ARG A 60 12.25 1.66 3.28
N ALA A 61 12.07 0.64 4.13
CA ALA A 61 12.28 -0.77 3.73
C ALA A 61 11.42 -1.18 2.54
N GLY A 62 10.21 -0.62 2.39
CA GLY A 62 9.33 -0.84 1.25
C GLY A 62 9.93 -0.37 -0.07
N ILE A 63 10.81 0.64 -0.06
CA ILE A 63 11.54 1.09 -1.27
C ILE A 63 12.47 -0.02 -1.75
N VAL A 64 13.22 -0.64 -0.83
CA VAL A 64 14.15 -1.75 -1.17
C VAL A 64 13.37 -2.96 -1.70
N GLU A 65 12.25 -3.29 -1.07
CA GLU A 65 11.37 -4.37 -1.54
C GLU A 65 10.81 -4.07 -2.93
N THR A 66 10.30 -2.85 -3.14
CA THR A 66 9.79 -2.39 -4.43
C THR A 66 10.85 -2.52 -5.53
N ALA A 67 12.05 -2.01 -5.30
CA ALA A 67 13.16 -2.12 -6.24
C ALA A 67 13.49 -3.58 -6.59
N SER A 68 13.51 -4.46 -5.58
CA SER A 68 13.76 -5.88 -5.76
C SER A 68 12.69 -6.57 -6.60
N VAL A 69 11.42 -6.28 -6.35
CA VAL A 69 10.29 -6.84 -7.11
C VAL A 69 10.33 -6.36 -8.56
N LEU A 70 10.53 -5.07 -8.79
CA LEU A 70 10.62 -4.48 -10.13
C LEU A 70 11.78 -5.08 -10.93
N LYS A 71 12.95 -5.26 -10.30
CA LYS A 71 14.10 -5.88 -10.94
C LYS A 71 13.82 -7.31 -11.38
N ARG A 72 13.21 -8.11 -10.50
CA ARG A 72 12.81 -9.49 -10.84
C ARG A 72 11.75 -9.54 -11.94
N SER A 73 10.94 -8.49 -12.07
CA SER A 73 9.92 -8.34 -13.12
C SER A 73 10.47 -7.83 -14.44
N GLY A 74 11.79 -7.60 -14.55
CA GLY A 74 12.47 -7.23 -15.78
C GLY A 74 12.59 -5.73 -16.04
N LEU A 75 12.23 -4.88 -15.06
CA LEU A 75 12.43 -3.44 -15.21
C LEU A 75 13.93 -3.12 -15.20
N ASP A 76 14.35 -2.20 -16.04
CA ASP A 76 15.74 -1.74 -16.06
C ASP A 76 16.03 -0.80 -14.86
N ARG A 77 17.31 -0.52 -14.66
CA ARG A 77 17.77 0.30 -13.55
C ARG A 77 17.18 1.70 -13.60
N GLN A 78 17.16 2.31 -14.78
CA GLN A 78 16.65 3.66 -14.94
C GLN A 78 15.17 3.76 -14.55
N GLY A 79 14.33 2.84 -15.04
CA GLY A 79 12.90 2.81 -14.68
C GLY A 79 12.66 2.59 -13.19
N ILE A 80 13.54 1.80 -12.52
CA ILE A 80 13.47 1.62 -11.07
C ILE A 80 13.84 2.91 -10.34
N GLU A 81 14.92 3.58 -10.73
CA GLU A 81 15.37 4.84 -10.14
C GLU A 81 14.31 5.94 -10.29
N GLU A 82 13.71 6.09 -11.47
CA GLU A 82 12.61 7.05 -11.71
C GLU A 82 11.40 6.80 -10.81
N LEU A 83 11.04 5.54 -10.58
CA LEU A 83 9.92 5.23 -9.68
C LEU A 83 10.29 5.50 -8.22
N ILE A 84 11.50 5.18 -7.78
CA ILE A 84 11.95 5.48 -6.42
C ILE A 84 11.93 6.99 -6.16
N GLU A 85 12.47 7.78 -7.07
CA GLU A 85 12.39 9.25 -7.01
C GLU A 85 10.93 9.72 -6.87
N SER A 86 10.03 9.20 -7.70
CA SER A 86 8.61 9.55 -7.62
C SER A 86 7.98 9.20 -6.27
N ILE A 87 8.35 8.06 -5.67
CA ILE A 87 7.90 7.68 -4.33
C ILE A 87 8.43 8.68 -3.28
N GLU A 88 9.72 8.99 -3.31
CA GLU A 88 10.37 9.89 -2.34
C GLU A 88 9.87 11.34 -2.45
N GLU A 89 9.47 11.77 -3.65
CA GLU A 89 8.89 13.11 -3.86
C GLU A 89 7.41 13.19 -3.46
N THR A 90 6.67 12.10 -3.61
CA THR A 90 5.20 12.10 -3.47
C THR A 90 4.73 11.60 -2.11
N PHE A 91 5.43 10.62 -1.52
CA PHE A 91 5.05 10.00 -0.27
C PHE A 91 5.91 10.50 0.89
N ILE A 92 5.36 10.43 2.09
CA ILE A 92 6.17 10.57 3.30
C ILE A 92 6.83 9.23 3.60
N VAL A 93 8.12 9.15 3.29
CA VAL A 93 8.94 7.97 3.57
C VAL A 93 9.36 7.99 5.04
N VAL A 94 9.02 6.94 5.77
CA VAL A 94 9.27 6.82 7.21
C VAL A 94 10.37 5.80 7.46
N ASP A 95 11.38 6.20 8.26
CA ASP A 95 12.49 5.33 8.61
C ASP A 95 12.06 4.23 9.59
N GLU A 96 12.73 3.07 9.49
CA GLU A 96 12.43 1.90 10.32
C GLU A 96 12.57 2.19 11.81
N ASP A 97 13.49 3.05 12.22
CA ASP A 97 13.69 3.44 13.64
C ASP A 97 12.41 4.00 14.27
N VAL A 98 11.60 4.73 13.49
CA VAL A 98 10.31 5.28 13.94
C VAL A 98 9.28 4.16 14.12
N ILE A 99 9.33 3.14 13.27
CA ILE A 99 8.33 2.08 13.17
C ILE A 99 8.70 0.87 14.06
N TYR A 100 9.99 0.70 14.36
CA TYR A 100 10.58 -0.50 14.94
C TYR A 100 9.86 -0.99 16.20
N GLY A 101 9.59 -0.11 17.16
CA GLY A 101 8.96 -0.49 18.41
C GLY A 101 7.59 -1.13 18.22
N LYS A 102 6.75 -0.51 17.39
CA LYS A 102 5.42 -1.04 17.05
C LYS A 102 5.51 -2.30 16.18
N ALA A 103 6.43 -2.34 15.24
CA ALA A 103 6.66 -3.51 14.40
C ALA A 103 7.08 -4.73 15.23
N LEU A 104 7.97 -4.54 16.20
CA LEU A 104 8.42 -5.60 17.11
C LEU A 104 7.26 -6.15 17.96
N GLU A 105 6.43 -5.26 18.52
CA GLU A 105 5.22 -5.63 19.26
C GLU A 105 4.29 -6.53 18.42
N ILE A 106 4.00 -6.11 17.18
CA ILE A 106 3.14 -6.87 16.26
C ILE A 106 3.77 -8.22 15.91
N ALA A 107 5.08 -8.26 15.65
CA ALA A 107 5.79 -9.49 15.29
C ALA A 107 5.74 -10.54 16.43
N MET A 108 5.86 -10.10 17.67
CA MET A 108 5.77 -10.98 18.84
C MET A 108 4.34 -11.51 19.06
N ASP A 109 3.32 -10.72 18.76
CA ASP A 109 1.93 -11.06 19.03
C ASP A 109 1.27 -11.87 17.91
N ARG A 110 1.63 -11.62 16.65
CA ARG A 110 0.88 -12.10 15.47
C ARG A 110 1.72 -12.81 14.43
N ALA A 111 3.04 -12.69 14.48
CA ALA A 111 3.99 -13.33 13.57
C ALA A 111 3.68 -13.18 12.06
N PRO A 112 3.30 -11.98 11.55
CA PRO A 112 3.27 -11.74 10.12
C PRO A 112 4.68 -11.77 9.53
N SER A 113 4.82 -11.71 8.19
CA SER A 113 6.15 -11.57 7.59
C SER A 113 6.83 -10.28 8.03
N GLY A 114 8.16 -10.25 8.03
CA GLY A 114 8.92 -9.10 8.54
C GLY A 114 8.56 -7.79 7.84
N PHE A 115 8.43 -7.79 6.50
CA PHE A 115 8.04 -6.59 5.75
C PHE A 115 6.58 -6.19 5.99
N ASP A 116 5.64 -7.15 6.02
CA ASP A 116 4.23 -6.89 6.30
C ASP A 116 4.06 -6.19 7.64
N THR A 117 4.87 -6.56 8.62
CA THR A 117 4.86 -5.99 9.96
C THR A 117 5.13 -4.49 9.95
N TYR A 118 6.09 -4.03 9.12
CA TYR A 118 6.39 -2.60 8.99
C TYR A 118 5.23 -1.80 8.38
N PHE A 119 4.56 -2.33 7.37
CA PHE A 119 3.40 -1.67 6.76
C PHE A 119 2.22 -1.58 7.74
N ILE A 120 1.93 -2.66 8.46
CA ILE A 120 0.86 -2.69 9.47
C ILE A 120 1.18 -1.72 10.61
N ALA A 121 2.41 -1.76 11.13
CA ALA A 121 2.86 -0.86 12.19
C ALA A 121 2.76 0.62 11.78
N LEU A 122 3.20 0.93 10.55
CA LEU A 122 3.11 2.28 10.02
C LEU A 122 1.66 2.76 9.93
N ALA A 123 0.74 1.92 9.45
CA ALA A 123 -0.68 2.25 9.41
C ALA A 123 -1.26 2.49 10.81
N MET A 124 -0.82 1.74 11.82
CA MET A 124 -1.26 1.92 13.21
C MET A 124 -0.75 3.25 13.80
N ILE A 125 0.55 3.55 13.68
CA ILE A 125 1.13 4.77 14.26
C ILE A 125 0.62 6.04 13.60
N THR A 126 0.30 5.99 12.31
CA THR A 126 -0.22 7.14 11.54
C THR A 126 -1.75 7.21 11.51
N ASN A 127 -2.43 6.23 12.11
CA ASN A 127 -3.89 6.07 12.05
C ASN A 127 -4.40 6.13 10.61
N SER A 128 -3.72 5.45 9.70
CA SER A 128 -3.97 5.45 8.26
C SER A 128 -4.75 4.21 7.82
N VAL A 129 -5.50 4.34 6.72
CA VAL A 129 -6.01 3.18 6.01
C VAL A 129 -4.87 2.44 5.32
N LEU A 130 -4.77 1.13 5.52
CA LEU A 130 -3.83 0.26 4.80
C LEU A 130 -4.46 -0.22 3.50
N ILE A 131 -3.80 0.04 2.38
CA ILE A 131 -4.25 -0.38 1.05
C ILE A 131 -3.27 -1.43 0.54
N THR A 132 -3.75 -2.64 0.36
CA THR A 132 -2.94 -3.80 -0.03
C THR A 132 -3.68 -4.71 -1.00
N ASP A 133 -2.94 -5.50 -1.76
CA ASP A 133 -3.48 -6.64 -2.52
C ASP A 133 -3.01 -7.98 -1.95
N ASP A 134 -2.41 -7.97 -0.79
CA ASP A 134 -1.98 -9.15 -0.04
C ASP A 134 -3.03 -9.54 1.01
N LYS A 135 -3.66 -10.71 0.82
CA LYS A 135 -4.72 -11.16 1.73
C LYS A 135 -4.20 -11.49 3.13
N PRO A 136 -3.11 -12.24 3.32
CA PRO A 136 -2.53 -12.47 4.64
C PRO A 136 -2.23 -11.17 5.40
N MET A 137 -1.59 -10.19 4.76
CA MET A 137 -1.34 -8.88 5.36
C MET A 137 -2.65 -8.18 5.76
N ALA A 138 -3.66 -8.20 4.89
CA ALA A 138 -4.97 -7.59 5.17
C ALA A 138 -5.65 -8.24 6.38
N ASP A 139 -5.60 -9.57 6.47
CA ASP A 139 -6.22 -10.32 7.58
C ASP A 139 -5.50 -10.02 8.92
N HIS A 140 -4.16 -9.98 8.94
CA HIS A 140 -3.40 -9.57 10.12
C HIS A 140 -3.72 -8.13 10.54
N ALA A 141 -3.71 -7.19 9.61
CA ALA A 141 -3.99 -5.79 9.89
C ALA A 141 -5.41 -5.59 10.46
N LYS A 142 -6.41 -6.22 9.86
CA LYS A 142 -7.80 -6.20 10.36
C LYS A 142 -7.91 -6.74 11.77
N SER A 143 -7.20 -7.84 12.08
CA SER A 143 -7.20 -8.44 13.42
C SER A 143 -6.61 -7.51 14.49
N LEU A 144 -5.83 -6.53 14.09
CA LEU A 144 -5.23 -5.49 14.94
C LEU A 144 -6.03 -4.17 14.96
N GLY A 145 -7.20 -4.15 14.32
CA GLY A 145 -8.07 -2.99 14.29
C GLY A 145 -7.67 -1.91 13.25
N VAL A 146 -6.76 -2.23 12.33
CA VAL A 146 -6.39 -1.33 11.24
C VAL A 146 -7.50 -1.35 10.19
N GLU A 147 -7.89 -0.18 9.70
CA GLU A 147 -8.77 -0.06 8.54
C GLU A 147 -8.02 -0.49 7.27
N VAL A 148 -8.59 -1.44 6.52
CA VAL A 148 -7.91 -2.05 5.37
C VAL A 148 -8.80 -2.05 4.14
N ILE A 149 -8.21 -1.69 2.99
CA ILE A 149 -8.77 -1.96 1.67
C ILE A 149 -7.95 -3.08 1.02
N LEU A 150 -8.53 -4.29 0.94
CA LEU A 150 -7.98 -5.40 0.17
C LEU A 150 -8.48 -5.31 -1.28
N VAL A 151 -7.62 -4.80 -2.18
CA VAL A 151 -8.05 -4.34 -3.51
C VAL A 151 -8.65 -5.44 -4.36
N ARG A 152 -8.09 -6.67 -4.33
CA ARG A 152 -8.63 -7.80 -5.11
C ARG A 152 -10.05 -8.17 -4.75
N GLU A 153 -10.44 -8.02 -3.50
CA GLU A 153 -11.78 -8.38 -3.01
C GLU A 153 -12.75 -7.19 -2.98
N ALA A 154 -12.24 -5.96 -2.83
CA ALA A 154 -13.06 -4.76 -2.78
C ALA A 154 -13.65 -4.42 -4.16
N ASN A 155 -14.92 -4.03 -4.20
CA ASN A 155 -15.49 -3.42 -5.41
C ASN A 155 -15.25 -1.91 -5.43
N LEU A 156 -15.44 -1.29 -6.59
CA LEU A 156 -15.20 0.15 -6.77
C LEU A 156 -16.11 1.03 -5.92
N GLU A 157 -17.35 0.62 -5.68
CA GLU A 157 -18.30 1.35 -4.85
C GLU A 157 -17.81 1.41 -3.40
N TYR A 158 -17.40 0.28 -2.85
CA TYR A 158 -16.83 0.20 -1.51
C TYR A 158 -15.56 1.05 -1.38
N ILE A 159 -14.64 0.97 -2.37
CA ILE A 159 -13.41 1.77 -2.40
C ILE A 159 -13.73 3.26 -2.35
N ARG A 160 -14.64 3.71 -3.21
CA ARG A 160 -15.09 5.11 -3.25
C ARG A 160 -15.74 5.54 -1.94
N GLU A 161 -16.62 4.73 -1.41
CA GLU A 161 -17.28 5.01 -0.14
C GLU A 161 -16.26 5.19 0.99
N LYS A 162 -15.29 4.31 1.09
CA LYS A 162 -14.25 4.36 2.11
C LYS A 162 -13.35 5.59 1.99
N LEU A 163 -12.85 5.87 0.79
CA LEU A 163 -11.88 6.94 0.56
C LEU A 163 -12.52 8.34 0.40
N LEU A 164 -13.81 8.43 0.08
CA LEU A 164 -14.52 9.70 -0.06
C LEU A 164 -15.25 10.12 1.21
N ARG A 165 -15.42 9.24 2.19
CA ARG A 165 -15.93 9.61 3.52
C ARG A 165 -14.99 10.63 4.16
N LYS A 166 -15.53 11.74 4.66
CA LYS A 166 -14.78 12.59 5.58
C LYS A 166 -14.57 11.78 6.86
N GLN A 167 -13.33 11.52 7.20
CA GLN A 167 -13.01 11.06 8.57
C GLN A 167 -13.43 12.19 9.51
N LYS A 168 -14.37 11.90 10.40
CA LYS A 168 -14.82 12.83 11.42
C LYS A 168 -13.79 12.97 12.52
#